data_66c6af0caaab76a3a4e1cee1789e9e3d
#
_entry.id   66c6af0caaab76a3a4e1cee1789e9e3d
#
_cell.length_a   1.000
_cell.length_b   1.000
_cell.length_c   1.000
_cell.angle_alpha   90.00
_cell.angle_beta   90.00
_cell.angle_gamma   90.00
#
_symmetry.space_group_name_H-M   'P 1'
#
loop_
_entity.id
_entity.type
_entity.pdbx_description
1 polymer ?
#
loop_
_entity_poly.entity_id
_entity_poly.type
_entity_poly.pdbx_seq_one_letter_code
_entity_poly.pdbx_strand_id
1 'polypeptide(L)'
;LIHGGASGIGTLGIQMVHAMGAEVYTTAGTADKCRALESMGATRAINYREEDFEQVLTEDGLKDQINVILDMVGGDFIQKNINIAAADARIVNIAFIRGFQAEVNFAPLLIKRITLSGSTLRAQSFEQKAIMTREIRQHIYPHLEKGSVKPVVDRVFELADVAQAHDYMQSGAHMGKIILRI
;
A
#
# COMPACT_ATOMS: atom_id res chain seq x y z
N LEU A 1 -1.84 -2.15 -7.53
CA LEU A 1 -0.52 -1.82 -6.98
C LEU A 1 -0.67 -1.19 -5.60
N ILE A 2 0.10 -1.64 -4.63
CA ILE A 2 0.16 -1.08 -3.28
C ILE A 2 1.60 -0.67 -2.99
N HIS A 3 1.88 0.63 -2.88
CA HIS A 3 3.19 1.10 -2.47
C HIS A 3 3.40 0.94 -0.96
N GLY A 4 4.65 0.71 -0.55
CA GLY A 4 4.99 0.50 0.85
C GLY A 4 4.42 -0.80 1.42
N GLY A 5 4.51 -1.90 0.67
CA GLY A 5 3.97 -3.21 1.02
C GLY A 5 4.37 -3.73 2.39
N ALA A 6 5.58 -3.43 2.84
CA ALA A 6 6.07 -3.85 4.15
C ALA A 6 5.50 -3.05 5.34
N SER A 7 4.73 -1.99 5.09
CA SER A 7 4.04 -1.23 6.13
C SER A 7 2.89 -2.02 6.76
N GLY A 8 2.41 -1.56 7.90
CA GLY A 8 1.23 -2.17 8.53
C GLY A 8 -0.08 -1.95 7.76
N ILE A 9 -0.11 -1.06 6.75
CA ILE A 9 -1.21 -0.91 5.79
C ILE A 9 -0.96 -1.85 4.61
N GLY A 10 0.26 -1.86 4.07
CA GLY A 10 0.62 -2.66 2.91
C GLY A 10 0.46 -4.16 3.15
N THR A 11 1.00 -4.69 4.26
CA THR A 11 0.90 -6.13 4.58
C THR A 11 -0.55 -6.60 4.71
N LEU A 12 -1.43 -5.78 5.28
CA LEU A 12 -2.84 -6.11 5.38
C LEU A 12 -3.54 -5.96 4.01
N GLY A 13 -3.26 -4.88 3.29
CA GLY A 13 -3.84 -4.61 1.97
C GLY A 13 -3.51 -5.70 0.95
N ILE A 14 -2.28 -6.21 0.92
CA ILE A 14 -1.86 -7.31 0.05
C ILE A 14 -2.71 -8.56 0.32
N GLN A 15 -2.81 -8.98 1.58
CA GLN A 15 -3.60 -10.14 1.96
C GLN A 15 -5.08 -9.97 1.63
N MET A 16 -5.65 -8.77 1.86
CA MET A 16 -7.05 -8.48 1.53
C MET A 16 -7.31 -8.59 0.03
N VAL A 17 -6.49 -7.94 -0.79
CA VAL A 17 -6.65 -7.96 -2.26
C VAL A 17 -6.48 -9.38 -2.80
N HIS A 18 -5.47 -10.12 -2.32
CA HIS A 18 -5.26 -11.53 -2.67
C HIS A 18 -6.46 -12.41 -2.27
N ALA A 19 -6.97 -12.25 -1.05
CA ALA A 19 -8.11 -13.01 -0.56
C ALA A 19 -9.42 -12.72 -1.33
N MET A 20 -9.50 -11.55 -1.96
CA MET A 20 -10.60 -11.17 -2.88
C MET A 20 -10.39 -11.69 -4.31
N GLY A 21 -9.32 -12.42 -4.58
CA GLY A 21 -9.04 -13.04 -5.89
C GLY A 21 -8.44 -12.08 -6.93
N ALA A 22 -7.93 -10.93 -6.52
CA ALA A 22 -7.26 -10.00 -7.42
C ALA A 22 -5.73 -10.16 -7.35
N GLU A 23 -5.05 -9.84 -8.45
CA GLU A 23 -3.60 -9.75 -8.50
C GLU A 23 -3.14 -8.49 -7.73
N VAL A 24 -2.06 -8.63 -6.99
CA VAL A 24 -1.50 -7.52 -6.23
C VAL A 24 0.01 -7.40 -6.42
N TYR A 25 0.41 -6.25 -6.90
CA TYR A 25 1.79 -5.83 -7.06
C TYR A 25 2.15 -4.86 -5.94
N THR A 26 3.40 -4.88 -5.49
CA THR A 26 3.79 -4.02 -4.37
C THR A 26 5.24 -3.57 -4.47
N THR A 27 5.59 -2.53 -3.71
CA THR A 27 6.97 -2.06 -3.58
C THR A 27 7.46 -2.16 -2.14
N ALA A 28 8.70 -2.59 -1.94
CA ALA A 28 9.37 -2.64 -0.65
C ALA A 28 10.84 -2.26 -0.77
N GLY A 29 11.55 -2.09 0.34
CA GLY A 29 12.91 -1.53 0.34
C GLY A 29 14.03 -2.55 0.49
N THR A 30 13.74 -3.86 0.52
CA THR A 30 14.75 -4.92 0.58
C THR A 30 14.23 -6.20 -0.05
N ALA A 31 15.14 -7.02 -0.59
CA ALA A 31 14.80 -8.31 -1.19
C ALA A 31 14.10 -9.26 -0.19
N ASP A 32 14.51 -9.25 1.09
CA ASP A 32 13.87 -10.06 2.13
C ASP A 32 12.41 -9.68 2.35
N LYS A 33 12.12 -8.36 2.40
CA LYS A 33 10.75 -7.86 2.50
C LYS A 33 9.95 -8.24 1.26
N CYS A 34 10.51 -8.12 0.07
CA CYS A 34 9.84 -8.54 -1.16
C CYS A 34 9.43 -10.01 -1.11
N ARG A 35 10.36 -10.92 -0.78
CA ARG A 35 10.05 -12.36 -0.63
C ARG A 35 8.96 -12.63 0.41
N ALA A 36 9.00 -11.94 1.54
CA ALA A 36 7.98 -12.07 2.56
C ALA A 36 6.59 -11.61 2.07
N LEU A 37 6.53 -10.52 1.31
CA LEU A 37 5.26 -10.00 0.76
C LEU A 37 4.68 -10.92 -0.32
N GLU A 38 5.52 -11.54 -1.14
CA GLU A 38 5.09 -12.55 -2.11
C GLU A 38 4.52 -13.79 -1.39
N SER A 39 5.14 -14.23 -0.29
CA SER A 39 4.57 -15.32 0.52
C SER A 39 3.23 -14.97 1.20
N MET A 40 2.90 -13.67 1.31
CA MET A 40 1.61 -13.18 1.81
C MET A 40 0.56 -12.98 0.72
N GLY A 41 0.89 -13.30 -0.52
CA GLY A 41 -0.04 -13.23 -1.65
C GLY A 41 0.21 -12.10 -2.64
N ALA A 42 1.32 -11.36 -2.54
CA ALA A 42 1.70 -10.46 -3.62
C ALA A 42 2.10 -11.28 -4.85
N THR A 43 1.56 -10.92 -6.00
CA THR A 43 1.94 -11.52 -7.31
C THR A 43 3.40 -11.22 -7.63
N ARG A 44 3.84 -10.01 -7.34
CA ARG A 44 5.24 -9.58 -7.40
C ARG A 44 5.49 -8.42 -6.44
N ALA A 45 6.62 -8.46 -5.74
CA ALA A 45 7.13 -7.39 -4.91
C ALA A 45 8.43 -6.83 -5.50
N ILE A 46 8.49 -5.51 -5.69
CA ILE A 46 9.59 -4.81 -6.38
C ILE A 46 10.43 -4.07 -5.35
N ASN A 47 11.75 -4.31 -5.35
CA ASN A 47 12.68 -3.60 -4.49
C ASN A 47 13.00 -2.21 -5.05
N TYR A 48 12.27 -1.18 -4.61
CA TYR A 48 12.41 0.18 -5.12
C TYR A 48 13.77 0.83 -4.88
N ARG A 49 14.69 0.18 -4.14
CA ARG A 49 16.07 0.65 -3.97
C ARG A 49 16.99 0.19 -5.09
N GLU A 50 16.65 -0.88 -5.77
CA GLU A 50 17.44 -1.54 -6.80
C GLU A 50 16.76 -1.49 -8.17
N GLU A 51 15.42 -1.40 -8.19
CA GLU A 51 14.60 -1.49 -9.38
C GLU A 51 13.64 -0.30 -9.49
N ASP A 52 13.37 0.12 -10.72
CA ASP A 52 12.31 1.06 -11.03
C ASP A 52 11.00 0.32 -11.26
N PHE A 53 10.00 0.53 -10.40
CA PHE A 53 8.73 -0.21 -10.48
C PHE A 53 7.95 0.06 -11.78
N GLU A 54 8.07 1.27 -12.38
CA GLU A 54 7.46 1.58 -13.67
C GLU A 54 8.08 0.73 -14.78
N GLN A 55 9.41 0.67 -14.80
CA GLN A 55 10.14 -0.13 -15.76
C GLN A 55 9.81 -1.62 -15.60
N VAL A 56 9.93 -2.15 -14.38
CA VAL A 56 9.65 -3.56 -14.07
C VAL A 56 8.24 -3.96 -14.51
N LEU A 57 7.21 -3.18 -14.13
CA LEU A 57 5.83 -3.50 -14.50
C LEU A 57 5.58 -3.35 -15.99
N THR A 58 6.31 -2.45 -16.67
CA THR A 58 6.24 -2.31 -18.13
C THR A 58 6.86 -3.52 -18.84
N GLU A 59 8.02 -3.99 -18.39
CA GLU A 59 8.69 -5.19 -18.92
C GLU A 59 7.89 -6.46 -18.68
N ASP A 60 7.15 -6.53 -17.57
CA ASP A 60 6.20 -7.61 -17.27
C ASP A 60 4.90 -7.54 -18.12
N GLY A 61 4.77 -6.57 -19.01
CA GLY A 61 3.58 -6.38 -19.86
C GLY A 61 2.40 -5.74 -19.15
N LEU A 62 2.60 -5.13 -18.00
CA LEU A 62 1.56 -4.54 -17.16
C LEU A 62 1.38 -3.03 -17.35
N LYS A 63 2.09 -2.43 -18.31
CA LYS A 63 1.83 -1.05 -18.71
C LYS A 63 0.38 -0.90 -19.15
N ASP A 64 -0.28 0.13 -18.65
CA ASP A 64 -1.70 0.39 -18.91
C ASP A 64 -2.67 -0.71 -18.43
N GLN A 65 -2.25 -1.57 -17.47
CA GLN A 65 -3.06 -2.66 -16.93
C GLN A 65 -3.40 -2.49 -15.44
N ILE A 66 -2.76 -1.56 -14.72
CA ILE A 66 -2.97 -1.39 -13.28
C ILE A 66 -4.24 -0.58 -13.02
N ASN A 67 -5.28 -1.24 -12.52
CA ASN A 67 -6.59 -0.64 -12.33
C ASN A 67 -6.74 0.19 -11.05
N VAL A 68 -6.04 -0.21 -9.97
CA VAL A 68 -6.10 0.49 -8.67
C VAL A 68 -4.70 0.64 -8.10
N ILE A 69 -4.38 1.85 -7.66
CA ILE A 69 -3.08 2.15 -7.04
C ILE A 69 -3.33 2.80 -5.68
N LEU A 70 -2.81 2.19 -4.62
CA LEU A 70 -2.76 2.77 -3.28
C LEU A 70 -1.36 3.35 -3.05
N ASP A 71 -1.28 4.66 -2.93
CA ASP A 71 -0.02 5.38 -2.81
C ASP A 71 0.09 6.09 -1.45
N MET A 72 1.13 5.75 -0.71
CA MET A 72 1.55 6.45 0.51
C MET A 72 2.91 7.14 0.36
N VAL A 73 3.51 7.05 -0.82
CA VAL A 73 4.87 7.53 -1.09
C VAL A 73 4.85 8.96 -1.62
N GLY A 74 4.05 9.22 -2.66
CA GLY A 74 3.99 10.54 -3.30
C GLY A 74 5.26 10.89 -4.07
N GLY A 75 5.54 12.20 -4.21
CA GLY A 75 6.71 12.68 -4.93
C GLY A 75 6.76 12.18 -6.38
N ASP A 76 7.91 11.70 -6.82
CA ASP A 76 8.16 11.15 -8.16
C ASP A 76 7.33 9.90 -8.50
N PHE A 77 6.79 9.20 -7.51
CA PHE A 77 5.90 8.07 -7.74
C PHE A 77 4.58 8.45 -8.42
N ILE A 78 4.12 9.69 -8.23
CA ILE A 78 2.84 10.15 -8.80
C ILE A 78 2.85 10.04 -10.33
N GLN A 79 3.89 10.54 -11.00
CA GLN A 79 3.99 10.45 -12.46
C GLN A 79 4.08 9.01 -12.95
N LYS A 80 4.90 8.18 -12.28
CA LYS A 80 5.06 6.76 -12.61
C LYS A 80 3.76 5.98 -12.46
N ASN A 81 2.99 6.27 -11.41
CA ASN A 81 1.66 5.69 -11.20
C ASN A 81 0.70 6.01 -12.36
N ILE A 82 0.69 7.26 -12.82
CA ILE A 82 -0.12 7.70 -13.95
C ILE A 82 0.31 6.98 -15.25
N ASN A 83 1.61 6.78 -15.44
CA ASN A 83 2.15 6.15 -16.65
C ASN A 83 1.71 4.68 -16.80
N ILE A 84 1.68 3.91 -15.70
CA ILE A 84 1.31 2.48 -15.72
C ILE A 84 -0.18 2.21 -15.51
N ALA A 85 -0.94 3.22 -15.10
CA ALA A 85 -2.36 3.08 -14.81
C ALA A 85 -3.16 2.71 -16.07
N ALA A 86 -4.11 1.80 -15.93
CA ALA A 86 -5.07 1.43 -16.95
C ALA A 86 -6.04 2.59 -17.29
N ALA A 87 -6.82 2.43 -18.35
CA ALA A 87 -7.98 3.28 -18.56
C ALA A 87 -8.99 3.10 -17.41
N ASP A 88 -9.61 4.21 -16.97
CA ASP A 88 -10.55 4.28 -15.84
C ASP A 88 -9.95 3.87 -14.48
N ALA A 89 -8.62 3.84 -14.37
CA ALA A 89 -7.93 3.50 -13.14
C ALA A 89 -8.19 4.50 -12.01
N ARG A 90 -8.02 4.04 -10.78
CA ARG A 90 -8.11 4.85 -9.56
C ARG A 90 -6.78 4.86 -8.83
N ILE A 91 -6.22 6.04 -8.62
CA ILE A 91 -5.02 6.28 -7.84
C ILE A 91 -5.44 7.01 -6.56
N VAL A 92 -5.17 6.41 -5.40
CA VAL A 92 -5.56 6.96 -4.10
C VAL A 92 -4.31 7.24 -3.28
N ASN A 93 -4.04 8.51 -3.01
CA ASN A 93 -2.98 8.92 -2.10
C ASN A 93 -3.50 8.97 -0.67
N ILE A 94 -2.82 8.26 0.25
CA ILE A 94 -3.14 8.25 1.68
C ILE A 94 -2.05 8.86 2.57
N ALA A 95 -0.87 9.10 2.00
CA ALA A 95 0.26 9.82 2.61
C ALA A 95 1.22 10.28 1.51
N PHE A 96 2.23 11.07 1.89
CA PHE A 96 3.26 11.62 1.02
C PHE A 96 4.63 11.53 1.69
N ILE A 97 5.12 10.30 1.92
CA ILE A 97 6.37 10.04 2.67
C ILE A 97 7.60 10.64 1.97
N ARG A 98 7.63 10.66 0.63
CA ARG A 98 8.71 11.26 -0.19
C ARG A 98 8.42 12.71 -0.60
N GLY A 99 7.35 13.31 -0.09
CA GLY A 99 6.96 14.69 -0.40
C GLY A 99 5.66 14.81 -1.17
N PHE A 100 5.06 15.98 -1.03
CA PHE A 100 3.73 16.31 -1.59
C PHE A 100 3.80 17.20 -2.83
N GLN A 101 4.99 17.36 -3.41
CA GLN A 101 5.21 18.09 -4.67
C GLN A 101 5.81 17.14 -5.70
N ALA A 102 5.31 17.22 -6.94
CA ALA A 102 5.81 16.47 -8.08
C ALA A 102 5.61 17.26 -9.36
N GLU A 103 6.49 17.08 -10.33
CA GLU A 103 6.25 17.49 -11.71
C GLU A 103 5.43 16.39 -12.40
N VAL A 104 4.27 16.75 -12.96
CA VAL A 104 3.31 15.79 -13.50
C VAL A 104 2.84 16.20 -14.90
N ASN A 105 2.94 15.27 -15.84
CA ASN A 105 2.25 15.35 -17.12
C ASN A 105 0.81 14.83 -16.95
N PHE A 106 -0.17 15.71 -17.04
CA PHE A 106 -1.59 15.39 -16.87
C PHE A 106 -2.27 14.82 -18.13
N ALA A 107 -1.61 14.81 -19.29
CA ALA A 107 -2.22 14.30 -20.52
C ALA A 107 -2.73 12.86 -20.40
N PRO A 108 -2.00 11.91 -19.79
CA PRO A 108 -2.51 10.54 -19.59
C PRO A 108 -3.75 10.48 -18.67
N LEU A 109 -3.88 11.39 -17.69
CA LEU A 109 -5.08 11.47 -16.86
C LEU A 109 -6.33 11.69 -17.69
N LEU A 110 -6.26 12.63 -18.63
CA LEU A 110 -7.35 12.95 -19.53
C LEU A 110 -7.63 11.79 -20.49
N ILE A 111 -6.59 11.29 -21.18
CA ILE A 111 -6.71 10.26 -22.22
C ILE A 111 -7.26 8.95 -21.65
N LYS A 112 -6.76 8.54 -20.49
CA LYS A 112 -7.14 7.28 -19.82
C LYS A 112 -8.30 7.43 -18.83
N ARG A 113 -8.84 8.64 -18.62
CA ARG A 113 -9.91 8.94 -17.64
C ARG A 113 -9.57 8.50 -16.21
N ILE A 114 -8.30 8.67 -15.80
CA ILE A 114 -7.80 8.25 -14.50
C ILE A 114 -8.42 9.15 -13.40
N THR A 115 -8.88 8.53 -12.32
CA THR A 115 -9.26 9.23 -11.09
C THR A 115 -8.05 9.30 -10.16
N LEU A 116 -7.51 10.50 -9.94
CA LEU A 116 -6.51 10.76 -8.92
C LEU A 116 -7.19 11.40 -7.71
N SER A 117 -7.10 10.78 -6.56
CA SER A 117 -7.76 11.23 -5.33
C SER A 117 -6.89 11.08 -4.10
N GLY A 118 -7.28 11.75 -3.02
CA GLY A 118 -6.64 11.62 -1.71
C GLY A 118 -7.66 11.28 -0.64
N SER A 119 -7.21 10.60 0.42
CA SER A 119 -8.05 10.27 1.55
C SER A 119 -7.30 10.37 2.87
N THR A 120 -7.97 10.88 3.90
CA THR A 120 -7.51 10.81 5.28
C THR A 120 -8.66 10.32 6.17
N LEU A 121 -8.39 9.36 7.03
CA LEU A 121 -9.41 8.82 7.92
C LEU A 121 -9.80 9.81 9.03
N ARG A 122 -8.84 10.61 9.52
CA ARG A 122 -9.06 11.51 10.65
C ARG A 122 -10.18 12.52 10.39
N ALA A 123 -10.21 13.11 9.21
CA ALA A 123 -11.16 14.16 8.82
C ALA A 123 -12.54 13.61 8.40
N GLN A 124 -12.70 12.30 8.25
CA GLN A 124 -13.98 11.70 7.85
C GLN A 124 -15.04 11.88 8.95
N SER A 125 -16.29 12.12 8.52
CA SER A 125 -17.44 12.19 9.43
C SER A 125 -17.71 10.86 10.14
N PHE A 126 -18.45 10.90 11.25
CA PHE A 126 -18.89 9.67 11.92
C PHE A 126 -19.72 8.77 11.01
N GLU A 127 -20.56 9.35 10.17
CA GLU A 127 -21.38 8.61 9.21
C GLU A 127 -20.51 7.87 8.20
N GLN A 128 -19.51 8.54 7.61
CA GLN A 128 -18.57 7.90 6.70
C GLN A 128 -17.78 6.79 7.36
N LYS A 129 -17.29 7.01 8.59
CA LYS A 129 -16.61 5.97 9.36
C LYS A 129 -17.51 4.78 9.66
N ALA A 130 -18.80 5.03 9.96
CA ALA A 130 -19.78 3.97 10.18
C ALA A 130 -20.04 3.14 8.91
N ILE A 131 -20.09 3.80 7.73
CA ILE A 131 -20.19 3.11 6.44
C ILE A 131 -18.97 2.21 6.23
N MET A 132 -17.76 2.77 6.35
CA MET A 132 -16.51 2.00 6.21
C MET A 132 -16.45 0.79 7.17
N THR A 133 -16.91 0.97 8.41
CA THR A 133 -16.93 -0.10 9.40
C THR A 133 -17.89 -1.23 9.00
N ARG A 134 -19.07 -0.91 8.45
CA ARG A 134 -20.00 -1.92 7.94
C ARG A 134 -19.39 -2.71 6.78
N GLU A 135 -18.78 -2.02 5.81
CA GLU A 135 -18.11 -2.66 4.68
C GLU A 135 -16.97 -3.60 5.15
N ILE A 136 -16.15 -3.15 6.10
CA ILE A 136 -15.10 -3.98 6.70
C ILE A 136 -15.69 -5.22 7.37
N ARG A 137 -16.75 -5.07 8.16
CA ARG A 137 -17.41 -6.21 8.81
C ARG A 137 -17.98 -7.19 7.81
N GLN A 138 -18.57 -6.71 6.73
CA GLN A 138 -19.19 -7.54 5.72
C GLN A 138 -18.16 -8.26 4.85
N HIS A 139 -17.11 -7.58 4.43
CA HIS A 139 -16.20 -8.07 3.39
C HIS A 139 -14.85 -8.55 3.92
N ILE A 140 -14.37 -8.05 5.06
CA ILE A 140 -13.03 -8.36 5.57
C ILE A 140 -13.05 -9.27 6.79
N TYR A 141 -14.01 -9.10 7.71
CA TYR A 141 -14.10 -9.93 8.92
C TYR A 141 -14.16 -11.43 8.62
N PRO A 142 -14.91 -11.92 7.61
CA PRO A 142 -14.88 -13.34 7.27
C PRO A 142 -13.50 -13.89 6.90
N HIS A 143 -12.63 -13.05 6.32
CA HIS A 143 -11.26 -13.42 6.00
C HIS A 143 -10.35 -13.41 7.24
N LEU A 144 -10.58 -12.50 8.18
CA LEU A 144 -9.89 -12.48 9.49
C LEU A 144 -10.25 -13.72 10.31
N GLU A 145 -11.52 -14.08 10.38
CA GLU A 145 -12.00 -15.26 11.10
C GLU A 145 -11.46 -16.58 10.52
N LYS A 146 -11.40 -16.68 9.20
CA LYS A 146 -10.79 -17.82 8.49
C LYS A 146 -9.27 -17.85 8.56
N GLY A 147 -8.65 -16.75 8.99
CA GLY A 147 -7.20 -16.62 9.04
C GLY A 147 -6.52 -16.44 7.67
N SER A 148 -7.28 -16.17 6.59
CA SER A 148 -6.71 -15.82 5.27
C SER A 148 -6.18 -14.38 5.22
N VAL A 149 -6.61 -13.53 6.15
CA VAL A 149 -6.06 -12.19 6.39
C VAL A 149 -5.67 -12.12 7.86
N LYS A 150 -4.41 -11.74 8.16
CA LYS A 150 -3.89 -11.63 9.53
C LYS A 150 -3.07 -10.36 9.70
N PRO A 151 -3.22 -9.64 10.82
CA PRO A 151 -2.29 -8.58 11.17
C PRO A 151 -0.86 -9.12 11.30
N VAL A 152 0.09 -8.47 10.63
CA VAL A 152 1.51 -8.79 10.78
C VAL A 152 2.05 -7.93 11.92
N VAL A 153 2.40 -8.56 13.03
CA VAL A 153 3.04 -7.91 14.18
C VAL A 153 4.54 -8.23 14.12
N ASP A 154 5.34 -7.20 13.90
CA ASP A 154 6.80 -7.34 13.81
C ASP A 154 7.43 -7.42 15.20
N ARG A 155 7.10 -6.47 16.07
CA ARG A 155 7.65 -6.39 17.41
C ARG A 155 6.67 -5.78 18.41
N VAL A 156 6.75 -6.26 19.64
CA VAL A 156 6.04 -5.70 20.80
C VAL A 156 7.06 -5.05 21.71
N PHE A 157 6.79 -3.82 22.14
CA PHE A 157 7.55 -3.10 23.16
C PHE A 157 6.65 -2.83 24.35
N GLU A 158 7.23 -2.71 25.55
CA GLU A 158 6.50 -2.15 26.69
C GLU A 158 6.27 -0.66 26.46
N LEU A 159 5.21 -0.10 27.01
CA LEU A 159 4.93 1.34 26.89
C LEU A 159 6.08 2.20 27.44
N ALA A 160 6.77 1.73 28.49
CA ALA A 160 7.95 2.40 29.04
C ALA A 160 9.10 2.53 28.01
N ASP A 161 9.16 1.66 27.00
CA ASP A 161 10.18 1.63 25.96
C ASP A 161 9.73 2.32 24.66
N VAL A 162 8.72 3.19 24.71
CA VAL A 162 8.14 3.85 23.55
C VAL A 162 9.17 4.59 22.69
N ALA A 163 10.21 5.19 23.30
CA ALA A 163 11.29 5.84 22.57
C ALA A 163 12.03 4.87 21.66
N GLN A 164 12.38 3.68 22.18
CA GLN A 164 13.04 2.61 21.41
C GLN A 164 12.11 2.10 20.27
N ALA A 165 10.81 2.02 20.51
CA ALA A 165 9.83 1.65 19.48
C ALA A 165 9.79 2.68 18.35
N HIS A 166 9.88 3.98 18.65
CA HIS A 166 9.97 5.04 17.66
C HIS A 166 11.27 4.98 16.87
N ASP A 167 12.41 4.79 17.53
CA ASP A 167 13.70 4.64 16.85
C ASP A 167 13.70 3.45 15.91
N TYR A 168 13.14 2.32 16.38
CA TYR A 168 12.99 1.13 15.55
C TYR A 168 12.06 1.37 14.34
N MET A 169 10.96 2.10 14.52
CA MET A 169 10.07 2.47 13.42
C MET A 169 10.80 3.36 12.39
N GLN A 170 11.57 4.35 12.87
CA GLN A 170 12.31 5.28 12.01
C GLN A 170 13.43 4.60 11.22
N SER A 171 14.04 3.55 11.77
CA SER A 171 15.06 2.75 11.07
C SER A 171 14.52 2.08 9.79
N GLY A 172 13.19 1.95 9.68
CA GLY A 172 12.55 1.25 8.56
C GLY A 172 12.85 -0.25 8.50
N ALA A 173 13.42 -0.84 9.56
CA ALA A 173 13.74 -2.27 9.60
C ALA A 173 12.49 -3.16 9.71
N HIS A 174 11.46 -2.67 10.40
CA HIS A 174 10.23 -3.40 10.68
C HIS A 174 9.43 -3.79 9.42
N MET A 175 8.59 -4.82 9.57
CA MET A 175 7.58 -5.21 8.60
C MET A 175 6.23 -5.43 9.31
N GLY A 176 5.18 -4.69 8.90
CA GLY A 176 3.88 -4.74 9.56
C GLY A 176 3.75 -3.73 10.71
N LYS A 177 3.26 -4.17 11.86
CA LYS A 177 2.93 -3.33 13.01
C LYS A 177 3.94 -3.49 14.15
N ILE A 178 4.27 -2.36 14.76
CA ILE A 178 4.94 -2.30 16.06
C ILE A 178 3.86 -2.05 17.10
N ILE A 179 3.82 -2.85 18.14
CA ILE A 179 2.79 -2.80 19.19
C ILE A 179 3.43 -2.30 20.50
N LEU A 180 2.71 -1.44 21.20
CA LEU A 180 3.03 -1.07 22.58
C LEU A 180 2.08 -1.80 23.52
N ARG A 181 2.61 -2.50 24.51
CA ARG A 181 1.85 -3.18 25.56
C ARG A 181 1.75 -2.23 26.76
N ILE A 182 0.53 -2.06 27.28
CA ILE A 182 0.20 -1.25 28.44
C ILE A 182 0.14 -2.15 29.67
#